data_9ff567a0dbddf1dc8f53b6b994821cc8
#
_entry.id   9ff567a0dbddf1dc8f53b6b994821cc8
#
_cell.length_a   1.000
_cell.length_b   1.000
_cell.length_c   1.000
_cell.angle_alpha   90.00
_cell.angle_beta   90.00
_cell.angle_gamma   90.00
#
_symmetry.space_group_name_H-M   'P 1'
#
loop_
_entity.id
_entity.type
_entity.pdbx_description
1 polymer ?
#
loop_
_entity_poly.entity_id
_entity_poly.type
_entity_poly.pdbx_seq_one_letter_code
_entity_poly.pdbx_strand_id
1 'polypeptide(L)'
;MSDTAPEEKKTAPDGIARSLEEKERKNSGERPETKGDEPADNTRQRALSPCIEYLEDGESEYSHPADMAEHLENLSLTEQVCLFRHLPADEAAEALAELDQEVAVDVLENLDPDEAAQIIAEMSPDDAADVLDELEEGHRDVLLSNLDRDDAEELRNLLAFDPDTAGGIMNTEIILLEQDITVDEAISLIRRGMEEDMEIPYYAYVVDEDDKLVGVFSLRDLMLSKPGTILRDSLHDQDVIAVRYDTSSEEVARRMSHYNFMAMPVVDYEGRLLGVATYDDILDIMQDEAS
;
A
#
# COMPACT_ATOMS: atom_id res chain seq x y z
N MET A 1 -41.42 38.44 15.76
CA MET A 1 -41.78 37.07 15.40
C MET A 1 -41.16 36.83 14.04
N SER A 2 -39.95 36.33 14.05
CA SER A 2 -39.29 35.82 12.84
C SER A 2 -38.43 34.69 13.32
N ASP A 3 -38.87 33.52 12.99
CA ASP A 3 -38.31 32.24 13.30
C ASP A 3 -37.16 31.99 12.30
N THR A 4 -35.94 31.96 12.75
CA THR A 4 -34.79 31.54 11.97
C THR A 4 -34.37 30.18 12.49
N ALA A 5 -34.66 29.16 11.71
CA ALA A 5 -34.13 27.80 11.92
C ALA A 5 -32.61 27.76 11.85
N PRO A 6 -31.96 26.92 12.64
CA PRO A 6 -30.49 26.76 12.59
C PRO A 6 -30.08 26.00 11.34
N GLU A 7 -29.08 26.51 10.62
CA GLU A 7 -28.37 25.85 9.54
C GLU A 7 -27.66 24.58 10.07
N GLU A 8 -28.01 23.44 9.51
CA GLU A 8 -27.24 22.20 9.67
C GLU A 8 -25.88 22.39 9.01
N LYS A 9 -24.83 22.39 9.85
CA LYS A 9 -23.45 22.24 9.39
C LYS A 9 -23.30 20.83 8.79
N LYS A 10 -23.17 20.76 7.48
CA LYS A 10 -22.63 19.57 6.81
C LYS A 10 -21.20 19.37 7.27
N THR A 11 -20.99 18.33 8.05
CA THR A 11 -19.67 17.82 8.38
C THR A 11 -19.01 17.27 7.11
N ALA A 12 -17.76 17.64 6.91
CA ALA A 12 -16.90 17.11 5.87
C ALA A 12 -16.67 15.58 6.05
N PRO A 13 -16.32 14.84 5.02
CA PRO A 13 -16.14 13.40 5.11
C PRO A 13 -14.95 13.06 6.01
N ASP A 14 -15.26 12.48 7.17
CA ASP A 14 -14.36 11.98 8.21
C ASP A 14 -13.54 10.74 7.74
N GLY A 15 -13.08 10.69 6.52
CA GLY A 15 -12.47 9.47 5.97
C GLY A 15 -11.07 9.21 6.51
N ILE A 16 -10.21 10.21 6.57
CA ILE A 16 -8.76 10.02 6.82
C ILE A 16 -8.44 10.02 8.32
N ALA A 17 -9.07 10.88 9.12
CA ALA A 17 -8.90 10.87 10.57
C ALA A 17 -9.51 9.61 11.25
N ARG A 18 -10.51 8.96 10.64
CA ARG A 18 -11.10 7.71 11.12
C ARG A 18 -10.20 6.49 10.92
N SER A 19 -9.45 6.43 9.84
CA SER A 19 -8.52 5.32 9.58
C SER A 19 -7.48 5.20 10.69
N LEU A 20 -6.92 6.32 11.13
CA LEU A 20 -5.91 6.34 12.19
C LEU A 20 -6.51 6.01 13.59
N GLU A 21 -7.69 6.50 13.93
CA GLU A 21 -8.33 6.23 15.23
C GLU A 21 -8.92 4.81 15.36
N GLU A 22 -9.29 4.16 14.25
CA GLU A 22 -9.81 2.79 14.25
C GLU A 22 -8.70 1.72 14.32
N LYS A 23 -7.54 1.96 13.70
CA LYS A 23 -6.36 1.09 13.87
C LYS A 23 -5.88 1.06 15.33
N GLU A 24 -5.85 2.17 16.06
CA GLU A 24 -5.51 2.19 17.50
C GLU A 24 -6.44 1.36 18.40
N ARG A 25 -7.70 1.13 18.00
CA ARG A 25 -8.64 0.31 18.76
C ARG A 25 -8.50 -1.20 18.54
N LYS A 26 -7.96 -1.62 17.39
CA LYS A 26 -7.76 -3.06 17.07
C LYS A 26 -6.59 -3.68 17.85
N ASN A 27 -5.56 -2.91 18.18
CA ASN A 27 -4.33 -3.43 18.81
C ASN A 27 -4.39 -3.61 20.34
N SER A 28 -5.53 -3.38 21.01
CA SER A 28 -5.70 -3.54 22.48
C SER A 28 -6.54 -4.74 22.93
N GLY A 29 -6.80 -5.71 22.04
CA GLY A 29 -7.61 -6.91 22.33
C GLY A 29 -6.81 -8.07 22.88
N GLU A 30 -6.93 -8.33 24.18
CA GLU A 30 -6.42 -9.52 24.86
C GLU A 30 -6.96 -10.82 24.24
N ARG A 31 -6.06 -11.74 23.85
CA ARG A 31 -6.41 -13.08 23.41
C ARG A 31 -6.86 -13.95 24.60
N PRO A 32 -7.94 -14.71 24.52
CA PRO A 32 -8.26 -15.73 25.50
C PRO A 32 -7.45 -17.01 25.24
N GLU A 33 -6.78 -17.50 26.28
CA GLU A 33 -6.14 -18.82 26.31
C GLU A 33 -7.17 -19.92 26.21
N THR A 34 -7.09 -20.78 25.20
CA THR A 34 -7.78 -22.08 25.20
C THR A 34 -6.77 -23.21 25.25
N LYS A 35 -6.79 -23.95 26.38
CA LYS A 35 -6.14 -25.25 26.52
C LYS A 35 -7.02 -26.33 25.90
N GLY A 36 -6.41 -27.22 25.10
CA GLY A 36 -7.04 -28.43 24.63
C GLY A 36 -6.04 -29.33 23.93
N ASP A 37 -5.53 -30.36 24.66
CA ASP A 37 -4.69 -31.43 24.12
C ASP A 37 -5.50 -32.36 23.22
N GLU A 38 -4.99 -32.65 22.00
CA GLU A 38 -5.24 -33.90 21.28
C GLU A 38 -4.05 -34.30 20.38
N PRO A 39 -3.83 -35.61 20.13
CA PRO A 39 -2.55 -36.10 19.63
C PRO A 39 -2.38 -35.87 18.12
N ALA A 40 -1.27 -35.29 17.75
CA ALA A 40 -0.89 -35.01 16.39
C ALA A 40 -0.67 -36.27 15.54
N ASP A 41 -1.30 -36.31 14.41
CA ASP A 41 -1.17 -37.30 13.37
C ASP A 41 0.24 -37.22 12.72
N ASN A 42 1.00 -38.31 12.91
CA ASN A 42 2.39 -38.45 12.50
C ASN A 42 2.60 -38.46 10.95
N THR A 43 1.54 -38.37 10.17
CA THR A 43 1.56 -38.35 8.71
C THR A 43 1.71 -36.93 8.17
N ARG A 44 1.19 -35.92 8.90
CA ARG A 44 1.38 -34.49 8.55
C ARG A 44 2.82 -34.03 8.78
N GLN A 45 3.50 -34.52 9.83
CA GLN A 45 4.88 -34.16 10.14
C GLN A 45 5.90 -34.64 9.10
N ARG A 46 5.59 -35.67 8.27
CA ARG A 46 6.50 -36.15 7.23
C ARG A 46 6.43 -35.38 5.92
N ALA A 47 5.32 -34.69 5.65
CA ALA A 47 5.16 -33.84 4.48
C ALA A 47 5.71 -32.42 4.69
N LEU A 48 5.94 -32.01 5.93
CA LEU A 48 6.48 -30.71 6.33
C LEU A 48 8.02 -30.68 6.41
N SER A 49 8.68 -31.82 6.16
CA SER A 49 10.13 -31.98 6.38
C SER A 49 11.04 -30.99 5.63
N PRO A 50 10.80 -30.64 4.34
CA PRO A 50 11.65 -29.67 3.64
C PRO A 50 11.43 -28.23 4.11
N CYS A 51 10.21 -27.86 4.45
CA CYS A 51 9.86 -26.50 4.91
C CYS A 51 10.34 -26.23 6.33
N ILE A 52 10.24 -27.25 7.22
CA ILE A 52 10.69 -27.13 8.62
C ILE A 52 12.23 -27.04 8.70
N GLU A 53 12.96 -27.75 7.82
CA GLU A 53 14.42 -27.66 7.76
C GLU A 53 14.89 -26.24 7.37
N TYR A 54 14.14 -25.57 6.51
CA TYR A 54 14.37 -24.19 6.12
C TYR A 54 14.07 -23.18 7.25
N LEU A 55 13.00 -23.42 8.02
CA LEU A 55 12.60 -22.58 9.16
C LEU A 55 13.41 -22.88 10.44
N GLU A 56 13.98 -24.10 10.58
CA GLU A 56 14.80 -24.49 11.75
C GLU A 56 16.27 -24.02 11.66
N ASP A 57 16.80 -23.73 10.48
CA ASP A 57 18.08 -23.03 10.31
C ASP A 57 18.04 -21.52 10.61
N GLY A 58 16.92 -21.01 10.88
CA GLY A 58 16.24 -20.08 11.83
C GLY A 58 16.87 -18.75 12.16
N GLU A 59 17.79 -18.19 11.40
CA GLU A 59 17.96 -16.75 11.28
C GLU A 59 17.79 -16.44 9.80
N SER A 60 16.77 -15.67 9.43
CA SER A 60 16.51 -15.35 8.02
C SER A 60 17.82 -14.88 7.37
N GLU A 61 18.42 -15.77 6.58
CA GLU A 61 19.63 -15.47 5.80
C GLU A 61 19.35 -14.35 4.80
N TYR A 62 18.05 -14.06 4.61
CA TYR A 62 17.52 -13.03 3.73
C TYR A 62 17.05 -11.84 4.57
N SER A 63 17.87 -10.80 4.56
CA SER A 63 17.59 -9.54 5.25
C SER A 63 16.82 -8.54 4.36
N HIS A 64 16.50 -8.93 3.12
CA HIS A 64 15.80 -8.08 2.15
C HIS A 64 14.75 -8.91 1.39
N PRO A 65 13.52 -8.37 1.19
CA PRO A 65 12.44 -9.07 0.48
C PRO A 65 12.85 -9.56 -0.91
N ALA A 66 13.56 -8.77 -1.70
CA ALA A 66 14.06 -9.16 -3.03
C ALA A 66 15.02 -10.36 -3.01
N ASP A 67 15.92 -10.48 -2.00
CA ASP A 67 16.79 -11.65 -1.85
C ASP A 67 15.97 -12.90 -1.51
N MET A 68 14.88 -12.73 -0.74
CA MET A 68 13.93 -13.79 -0.43
C MET A 68 13.15 -14.23 -1.66
N ALA A 69 12.68 -13.29 -2.46
CA ALA A 69 11.95 -13.56 -3.71
C ALA A 69 12.82 -14.36 -4.69
N GLU A 70 14.08 -13.95 -4.94
CA GLU A 70 15.03 -14.71 -5.80
C GLU A 70 15.22 -16.16 -5.31
N HIS A 71 15.23 -16.38 -4.01
CA HIS A 71 15.30 -17.72 -3.45
C HIS A 71 14.01 -18.51 -3.68
N LEU A 72 12.86 -17.90 -3.40
CA LEU A 72 11.52 -18.49 -3.56
C LEU A 72 11.27 -18.96 -4.98
N GLU A 73 11.67 -18.20 -6.00
CA GLU A 73 11.55 -18.57 -7.42
C GLU A 73 12.28 -19.86 -7.79
N ASN A 74 13.33 -20.20 -7.04
CA ASN A 74 14.07 -21.46 -7.24
C ASN A 74 13.43 -22.69 -6.58
N LEU A 75 12.36 -22.51 -5.79
CA LEU A 75 11.64 -23.55 -5.09
C LEU A 75 10.48 -24.09 -5.94
N SER A 76 10.02 -25.29 -5.61
CA SER A 76 8.75 -25.79 -6.17
C SER A 76 7.57 -25.06 -5.54
N LEU A 77 6.46 -24.93 -6.26
CA LEU A 77 5.21 -24.32 -5.79
C LEU A 77 4.78 -24.88 -4.41
N THR A 78 4.95 -26.18 -4.17
CA THR A 78 4.61 -26.80 -2.87
C THR A 78 5.49 -26.27 -1.74
N GLU A 79 6.75 -25.99 -2.01
CA GLU A 79 7.70 -25.41 -1.04
C GLU A 79 7.40 -23.93 -0.83
N GLN A 80 7.13 -23.19 -1.91
CA GLN A 80 6.71 -21.77 -1.84
C GLN A 80 5.46 -21.62 -0.95
N VAL A 81 4.37 -22.31 -1.27
CA VAL A 81 3.11 -22.28 -0.50
C VAL A 81 3.33 -22.67 0.96
N CYS A 82 4.22 -23.65 1.21
CA CYS A 82 4.54 -24.04 2.59
C CYS A 82 5.26 -22.90 3.35
N LEU A 83 6.18 -22.18 2.71
CA LEU A 83 6.88 -21.06 3.33
C LEU A 83 5.92 -19.91 3.61
N PHE A 84 5.12 -19.50 2.64
CA PHE A 84 4.13 -18.44 2.81
C PHE A 84 3.14 -18.69 3.95
N ARG A 85 2.77 -19.93 4.23
CA ARG A 85 1.95 -20.32 5.40
C ARG A 85 2.64 -20.14 6.75
N HIS A 86 3.94 -20.04 6.78
CA HIS A 86 4.70 -19.96 8.03
C HIS A 86 5.32 -18.58 8.26
N LEU A 87 5.44 -17.75 7.22
CA LEU A 87 5.88 -16.37 7.34
C LEU A 87 4.83 -15.53 8.08
N PRO A 88 5.23 -14.51 8.84
CA PRO A 88 4.35 -13.42 9.22
C PRO A 88 3.71 -12.79 7.98
N ALA A 89 2.49 -12.26 8.10
CA ALA A 89 1.76 -11.76 6.93
C ALA A 89 2.45 -10.56 6.27
N ASP A 90 3.06 -9.68 7.06
CA ASP A 90 3.88 -8.55 6.62
C ASP A 90 5.11 -9.00 5.81
N GLU A 91 5.93 -9.92 6.36
CA GLU A 91 7.08 -10.48 5.63
C GLU A 91 6.65 -11.24 4.35
N ALA A 92 5.50 -11.91 4.39
CA ALA A 92 4.94 -12.61 3.24
C ALA A 92 4.47 -11.63 2.16
N ALA A 93 3.85 -10.51 2.54
CA ALA A 93 3.42 -9.46 1.63
C ALA A 93 4.60 -8.82 0.90
N GLU A 94 5.64 -8.42 1.63
CA GLU A 94 6.87 -7.88 1.05
C GLU A 94 7.54 -8.86 0.09
N ALA A 95 7.61 -10.16 0.46
CA ALA A 95 8.21 -11.16 -0.41
C ALA A 95 7.35 -11.46 -1.65
N LEU A 96 6.01 -11.40 -1.53
CA LEU A 96 5.08 -11.64 -2.63
C LEU A 96 5.15 -10.52 -3.68
N ALA A 97 5.29 -9.27 -3.23
CA ALA A 97 5.42 -8.09 -4.09
C ALA A 97 6.67 -8.13 -4.99
N GLU A 98 7.74 -8.78 -4.52
CA GLU A 98 9.01 -8.89 -5.26
C GLU A 98 9.08 -10.13 -6.17
N LEU A 99 8.06 -11.03 -6.13
CA LEU A 99 8.03 -12.23 -6.99
C LEU A 99 7.58 -11.89 -8.41
N ASP A 100 8.04 -12.70 -9.38
CA ASP A 100 7.44 -12.72 -10.71
C ASP A 100 5.92 -12.93 -10.59
N GLN A 101 5.13 -12.14 -11.31
CA GLN A 101 3.67 -12.08 -11.22
C GLN A 101 2.99 -13.45 -11.39
N GLU A 102 3.48 -14.29 -12.35
CA GLU A 102 2.99 -15.67 -12.54
C GLU A 102 3.20 -16.53 -11.27
N VAL A 103 4.33 -16.34 -10.56
CA VAL A 103 4.65 -17.08 -9.35
C VAL A 103 3.80 -16.61 -8.17
N ALA A 104 3.61 -15.30 -8.03
CA ALA A 104 2.76 -14.71 -7.00
C ALA A 104 1.30 -15.19 -7.12
N VAL A 105 0.75 -15.21 -8.32
CA VAL A 105 -0.59 -15.75 -8.63
C VAL A 105 -0.68 -17.24 -8.27
N ASP A 106 0.28 -18.06 -8.70
CA ASP A 106 0.31 -19.49 -8.40
C ASP A 106 0.33 -19.76 -6.89
N VAL A 107 1.08 -18.97 -6.11
CA VAL A 107 1.14 -19.07 -4.65
C VAL A 107 -0.21 -18.72 -4.03
N LEU A 108 -0.82 -17.59 -4.40
CA LEU A 108 -2.11 -17.15 -3.84
C LEU A 108 -3.23 -18.11 -4.15
N GLU A 109 -3.28 -18.69 -5.36
CA GLU A 109 -4.28 -19.68 -5.75
C GLU A 109 -4.17 -21.00 -4.98
N ASN A 110 -3.00 -21.31 -4.41
CA ASN A 110 -2.73 -22.54 -3.66
C ASN A 110 -2.68 -22.34 -2.13
N LEU A 111 -2.86 -21.12 -1.63
CA LEU A 111 -3.10 -20.82 -0.22
C LEU A 111 -4.57 -21.00 0.15
N ASP A 112 -4.87 -21.15 1.44
CA ASP A 112 -6.25 -21.02 1.90
C ASP A 112 -6.70 -19.55 1.74
N PRO A 113 -7.95 -19.29 1.30
CA PRO A 113 -8.41 -17.93 1.03
C PRO A 113 -8.27 -16.95 2.20
N ASP A 114 -8.39 -17.44 3.44
CA ASP A 114 -8.18 -16.62 4.64
C ASP A 114 -6.70 -16.26 4.85
N GLU A 115 -5.77 -17.18 4.50
CA GLU A 115 -4.32 -16.94 4.56
C GLU A 115 -3.91 -15.96 3.47
N ALA A 116 -4.35 -16.18 2.23
CA ALA A 116 -4.07 -15.30 1.10
C ALA A 116 -4.60 -13.87 1.33
N ALA A 117 -5.82 -13.73 1.86
CA ALA A 117 -6.40 -12.42 2.16
C ALA A 117 -5.63 -11.66 3.25
N GLN A 118 -5.05 -12.36 4.23
CA GLN A 118 -4.20 -11.73 5.25
C GLN A 118 -2.91 -11.18 4.65
N ILE A 119 -2.31 -11.89 3.68
CA ILE A 119 -1.11 -11.41 2.98
C ILE A 119 -1.47 -10.19 2.13
N ILE A 120 -2.55 -10.25 1.34
CA ILE A 120 -3.01 -9.12 0.51
C ILE A 120 -3.32 -7.88 1.35
N ALA A 121 -3.86 -8.05 2.56
CA ALA A 121 -4.17 -6.94 3.47
C ALA A 121 -2.92 -6.21 4.00
N GLU A 122 -1.75 -6.85 3.96
CA GLU A 122 -0.46 -6.26 4.39
C GLU A 122 0.37 -5.77 3.18
N MET A 123 -0.08 -6.01 1.94
CA MET A 123 0.57 -5.48 0.74
C MET A 123 0.26 -4.01 0.54
N SER A 124 1.13 -3.30 -0.19
CA SER A 124 0.78 -1.98 -0.72
C SER A 124 -0.44 -2.07 -1.65
N PRO A 125 -1.33 -1.06 -1.69
CA PRO A 125 -2.56 -1.14 -2.47
C PRO A 125 -2.37 -1.36 -3.97
N ASP A 126 -1.31 -0.81 -4.56
CA ASP A 126 -0.93 -1.00 -5.96
C ASP A 126 -0.48 -2.43 -6.24
N ASP A 127 0.50 -2.95 -5.49
CA ASP A 127 0.96 -4.35 -5.62
C ASP A 127 -0.18 -5.34 -5.41
N ALA A 128 -1.03 -5.09 -4.41
CA ALA A 128 -2.21 -5.92 -4.15
C ALA A 128 -3.20 -5.89 -5.31
N ALA A 129 -3.41 -4.73 -5.94
CA ALA A 129 -4.28 -4.60 -7.10
C ALA A 129 -3.70 -5.31 -8.33
N ASP A 130 -2.40 -5.19 -8.56
CA ASP A 130 -1.71 -5.81 -9.69
C ASP A 130 -1.80 -7.34 -9.63
N VAL A 131 -1.50 -7.94 -8.49
CA VAL A 131 -1.62 -9.38 -8.31
C VAL A 131 -3.08 -9.84 -8.40
N LEU A 132 -4.03 -9.08 -7.85
CA LEU A 132 -5.46 -9.40 -7.94
C LEU A 132 -6.00 -9.31 -9.36
N ASP A 133 -5.48 -8.41 -10.20
CA ASP A 133 -5.95 -8.28 -11.59
C ASP A 133 -5.59 -9.50 -12.44
N GLU A 134 -4.48 -10.15 -12.17
CA GLU A 134 -4.02 -11.36 -12.85
C GLU A 134 -4.76 -12.63 -12.39
N LEU A 135 -5.42 -12.62 -11.22
CA LEU A 135 -6.19 -13.77 -10.75
C LEU A 135 -7.46 -13.98 -11.56
N GLU A 136 -7.88 -15.26 -11.69
CA GLU A 136 -9.22 -15.56 -12.23
C GLU A 136 -10.31 -14.84 -11.40
N GLU A 137 -11.33 -14.28 -12.08
CA GLU A 137 -12.43 -13.50 -11.46
C GLU A 137 -13.03 -14.19 -10.22
N GLY A 138 -13.16 -15.53 -10.27
CA GLY A 138 -13.70 -16.31 -9.16
C GLY A 138 -12.80 -16.35 -7.92
N HIS A 139 -11.48 -16.43 -8.08
CA HIS A 139 -10.52 -16.38 -6.99
C HIS A 139 -10.41 -14.97 -6.43
N ARG A 140 -10.28 -13.95 -7.29
CA ARG A 140 -10.27 -12.54 -6.91
C ARG A 140 -11.47 -12.16 -6.05
N ASP A 141 -12.69 -12.56 -6.47
CA ASP A 141 -13.90 -12.27 -5.71
C ASP A 141 -13.91 -12.92 -4.31
N VAL A 142 -13.36 -14.12 -4.20
CA VAL A 142 -13.23 -14.82 -2.91
C VAL A 142 -12.25 -14.08 -2.00
N LEU A 143 -11.07 -13.70 -2.50
CA LEU A 143 -10.08 -12.97 -1.71
C LEU A 143 -10.62 -11.62 -1.24
N LEU A 144 -11.20 -10.82 -2.16
CA LEU A 144 -11.83 -9.54 -1.83
C LEU A 144 -12.99 -9.66 -0.83
N SER A 145 -13.64 -10.82 -0.73
CA SER A 145 -14.71 -11.06 0.25
C SER A 145 -14.17 -11.42 1.64
N ASN A 146 -12.91 -11.84 1.73
CA ASN A 146 -12.24 -12.20 2.98
C ASN A 146 -11.45 -11.03 3.59
N LEU A 147 -11.26 -9.95 2.84
CA LEU A 147 -10.67 -8.71 3.34
C LEU A 147 -11.63 -7.92 4.22
N ASP A 148 -11.10 -7.02 5.02
CA ASP A 148 -11.90 -6.01 5.69
C ASP A 148 -12.62 -5.15 4.64
N ARG A 149 -13.75 -4.54 5.05
CA ARG A 149 -14.62 -3.83 4.11
C ARG A 149 -13.91 -2.66 3.43
N ASP A 150 -13.11 -1.93 4.19
CA ASP A 150 -12.47 -0.70 3.73
C ASP A 150 -11.34 -1.04 2.75
N ASP A 151 -10.52 -2.05 3.05
CA ASP A 151 -9.47 -2.56 2.15
C ASP A 151 -10.07 -3.14 0.86
N ALA A 152 -11.15 -3.92 0.99
CA ALA A 152 -11.85 -4.46 -0.18
C ALA A 152 -12.51 -3.38 -1.07
N GLU A 153 -12.95 -2.26 -0.49
CA GLU A 153 -13.51 -1.12 -1.25
C GLU A 153 -12.39 -0.36 -1.97
N GLU A 154 -11.25 -0.17 -1.31
CA GLU A 154 -10.07 0.46 -1.88
C GLU A 154 -9.53 -0.32 -3.08
N LEU A 155 -9.26 -1.62 -2.91
CA LEU A 155 -8.77 -2.47 -3.98
C LEU A 155 -9.75 -2.58 -5.17
N ARG A 156 -11.06 -2.62 -4.91
CA ARG A 156 -12.06 -2.57 -6.00
C ARG A 156 -12.02 -1.25 -6.77
N ASN A 157 -11.72 -0.14 -6.09
CA ASN A 157 -11.58 1.15 -6.75
C ASN A 157 -10.31 1.19 -7.62
N LEU A 158 -9.20 0.63 -7.15
CA LEU A 158 -7.96 0.51 -7.93
C LEU A 158 -8.15 -0.38 -9.14
N LEU A 159 -8.72 -1.57 -8.97
CA LEU A 159 -9.04 -2.52 -10.05
C LEU A 159 -10.02 -1.97 -11.11
N ALA A 160 -10.66 -0.83 -10.87
CA ALA A 160 -11.54 -0.18 -11.84
C ALA A 160 -10.77 0.73 -12.82
N PHE A 161 -9.51 1.04 -12.57
CA PHE A 161 -8.65 1.76 -13.49
C PHE A 161 -8.06 0.80 -14.53
N ASP A 162 -7.65 1.36 -15.67
CA ASP A 162 -6.93 0.62 -16.70
C ASP A 162 -5.48 0.42 -16.21
N PRO A 163 -4.95 -0.81 -16.13
CA PRO A 163 -3.61 -1.09 -15.61
C PRO A 163 -2.50 -0.34 -16.35
N ASP A 164 -2.68 -0.04 -17.63
CA ASP A 164 -1.70 0.72 -18.43
C ASP A 164 -1.76 2.24 -18.21
N THR A 165 -2.39 2.70 -17.14
CA THR A 165 -2.56 4.13 -16.83
C THR A 165 -2.00 4.51 -15.46
N ALA A 166 -1.79 5.82 -15.24
CA ALA A 166 -1.38 6.35 -13.95
C ALA A 166 -2.31 5.93 -12.80
N GLY A 167 -3.60 5.73 -13.08
CA GLY A 167 -4.57 5.25 -12.10
C GLY A 167 -4.42 3.77 -11.78
N GLY A 168 -3.95 2.96 -12.74
CA GLY A 168 -3.70 1.54 -12.54
C GLY A 168 -2.44 1.28 -11.71
N ILE A 169 -1.39 2.06 -11.93
CA ILE A 169 -0.09 1.91 -11.26
C ILE A 169 0.07 2.83 -10.03
N MET A 170 -0.99 3.40 -9.48
CA MET A 170 -0.85 4.36 -8.37
C MET A 170 -1.02 3.68 -7.02
N ASN A 171 -0.13 4.04 -6.10
CA ASN A 171 -0.28 3.77 -4.69
C ASN A 171 -1.19 4.81 -4.03
N THR A 172 -2.10 4.37 -3.18
CA THR A 172 -3.04 5.22 -2.44
C THR A 172 -2.61 5.44 -0.99
N GLU A 173 -1.62 4.72 -0.49
CA GLU A 173 -1.02 4.95 0.81
C GLU A 173 -0.08 6.16 0.81
N ILE A 174 -0.64 7.34 0.88
CA ILE A 174 0.07 8.60 0.78
C ILE A 174 -0.13 9.49 2.01
N ILE A 175 0.89 10.25 2.35
CA ILE A 175 0.77 11.26 3.41
C ILE A 175 0.15 12.54 2.86
N LEU A 176 -1.12 12.74 3.22
CA LEU A 176 -1.86 13.97 2.94
C LEU A 176 -1.71 14.98 4.07
N LEU A 177 -1.39 16.21 3.71
CA LEU A 177 -1.27 17.32 4.63
C LEU A 177 -2.24 18.45 4.21
N GLU A 178 -2.99 18.96 5.17
CA GLU A 178 -3.80 20.16 4.93
C GLU A 178 -2.88 21.39 4.81
N GLN A 179 -3.18 22.28 3.87
CA GLN A 179 -2.36 23.47 3.61
C GLN A 179 -2.25 24.44 4.80
N ASP A 180 -3.20 24.39 5.73
CA ASP A 180 -3.34 25.33 6.84
C ASP A 180 -2.66 24.87 8.14
N ILE A 181 -2.03 23.70 8.16
CA ILE A 181 -1.24 23.24 9.31
C ILE A 181 0.17 23.81 9.28
N THR A 182 0.83 23.76 10.44
CA THR A 182 2.22 24.19 10.57
C THR A 182 3.19 23.07 10.17
N VAL A 183 4.43 23.45 9.82
CA VAL A 183 5.52 22.49 9.54
C VAL A 183 5.73 21.51 10.72
N ASP A 184 5.61 21.96 11.96
CA ASP A 184 5.77 21.09 13.14
C ASP A 184 4.66 20.06 13.26
N GLU A 185 3.42 20.45 12.94
CA GLU A 185 2.28 19.55 12.88
C GLU A 185 2.43 18.53 11.74
N ALA A 186 2.84 18.98 10.56
CA ALA A 186 3.12 18.12 9.41
C ALA A 186 4.18 17.05 9.75
N ILE A 187 5.33 17.46 10.33
CA ILE A 187 6.38 16.51 10.74
C ILE A 187 5.86 15.53 11.79
N SER A 188 4.98 15.98 12.69
CA SER A 188 4.39 15.11 13.72
C SER A 188 3.40 14.09 13.13
N LEU A 189 2.65 14.47 12.09
CA LEU A 189 1.76 13.57 11.33
C LEU A 189 2.58 12.52 10.59
N ILE A 190 3.62 12.94 9.86
CA ILE A 190 4.50 12.03 9.12
C ILE A 190 5.14 11.00 10.07
N ARG A 191 5.64 11.43 11.22
CA ARG A 191 6.25 10.51 12.19
C ARG A 191 5.26 9.48 12.74
N ARG A 192 4.00 9.85 12.94
CA ARG A 192 2.97 8.91 13.38
C ARG A 192 2.64 7.88 12.30
N GLY A 193 2.48 8.32 11.04
CA GLY A 193 2.28 7.40 9.93
C GLY A 193 3.42 6.38 9.80
N MET A 194 4.68 6.82 9.97
CA MET A 194 5.85 5.92 9.94
C MET A 194 5.94 4.96 11.14
N GLU A 195 5.28 5.25 12.27
CA GLU A 195 5.19 4.33 13.43
C GLU A 195 4.11 3.25 13.20
N GLU A 196 3.27 3.41 12.17
CA GLU A 196 2.16 2.52 11.79
C GLU A 196 2.51 1.68 10.54
N ASP A 197 3.79 1.40 10.31
CA ASP A 197 4.34 0.57 9.23
C ASP A 197 4.10 1.08 7.80
N MET A 198 3.78 2.38 7.64
CA MET A 198 3.76 3.00 6.31
C MET A 198 5.18 3.06 5.73
N GLU A 199 5.33 2.74 4.47
CA GLU A 199 6.58 2.96 3.74
C GLU A 199 7.10 4.39 3.90
N ILE A 200 8.44 4.57 3.92
CA ILE A 200 9.04 5.90 4.08
C ILE A 200 8.71 6.75 2.85
N PRO A 201 7.82 7.74 2.95
CA PRO A 201 7.42 8.51 1.79
C PRO A 201 8.56 9.41 1.33
N TYR A 202 8.79 9.47 0.03
CA TYR A 202 9.71 10.45 -0.55
C TYR A 202 9.20 11.89 -0.41
N TYR A 203 7.87 12.04 -0.47
CA TYR A 203 7.17 13.32 -0.49
C TYR A 203 5.95 13.31 0.41
N ALA A 204 5.58 14.49 0.90
CA ALA A 204 4.29 14.76 1.52
C ALA A 204 3.47 15.68 0.60
N TYR A 205 2.20 15.37 0.43
CA TYR A 205 1.32 16.03 -0.52
C TYR A 205 0.37 16.96 0.22
N VAL A 206 0.33 18.23 -0.22
CA VAL A 206 -0.49 19.24 0.42
C VAL A 206 -1.74 19.48 -0.41
N VAL A 207 -2.89 19.40 0.25
CA VAL A 207 -4.20 19.62 -0.36
C VAL A 207 -4.93 20.81 0.26
N ASP A 208 -5.87 21.38 -0.49
CA ASP A 208 -6.79 22.40 -0.01
C ASP A 208 -8.07 21.79 0.58
N GLU A 209 -9.04 22.65 0.97
CA GLU A 209 -10.34 22.25 1.55
C GLU A 209 -11.22 21.41 0.59
N ASP A 210 -10.91 21.39 -0.69
CA ASP A 210 -11.60 20.62 -1.74
C ASP A 210 -10.80 19.35 -2.15
N ASP A 211 -9.80 18.93 -1.39
CA ASP A 211 -8.85 17.81 -1.64
C ASP A 211 -7.98 18.01 -2.91
N LYS A 212 -7.88 19.22 -3.41
CA LYS A 212 -7.04 19.52 -4.56
C LYS A 212 -5.58 19.64 -4.17
N LEU A 213 -4.73 19.01 -4.96
CA LEU A 213 -3.28 19.09 -4.78
C LEU A 213 -2.78 20.52 -5.01
N VAL A 214 -2.28 21.17 -3.96
CA VAL A 214 -1.76 22.54 -3.99
C VAL A 214 -0.25 22.62 -3.77
N GLY A 215 0.37 21.54 -3.30
CA GLY A 215 1.82 21.50 -3.11
C GLY A 215 2.38 20.13 -2.84
N VAL A 216 3.70 20.02 -3.00
CA VAL A 216 4.47 18.80 -2.70
C VAL A 216 5.72 19.24 -1.94
N PHE A 217 5.96 18.62 -0.80
CA PHE A 217 7.18 18.80 -0.03
C PHE A 217 7.98 17.51 0.00
N SER A 218 9.28 17.60 -0.28
CA SER A 218 10.16 16.51 0.13
C SER A 218 10.30 16.51 1.65
N LEU A 219 10.57 15.36 2.26
CA LEU A 219 10.87 15.29 3.70
C LEU A 219 12.04 16.22 4.07
N ARG A 220 13.02 16.36 3.17
CA ARG A 220 14.14 17.27 3.34
C ARG A 220 13.68 18.73 3.43
N ASP A 221 12.75 19.15 2.59
CA ASP A 221 12.25 20.53 2.57
C ASP A 221 11.48 20.84 3.85
N LEU A 222 10.66 19.91 4.34
CA LEU A 222 9.98 20.01 5.61
C LEU A 222 10.98 20.13 6.77
N MET A 223 12.01 19.30 6.81
CA MET A 223 13.04 19.34 7.87
C MET A 223 13.86 20.64 7.86
N LEU A 224 14.04 21.28 6.71
CA LEU A 224 14.77 22.55 6.58
C LEU A 224 13.87 23.79 6.74
N SER A 225 12.55 23.59 6.73
CA SER A 225 11.57 24.66 6.92
C SER A 225 11.59 25.19 8.35
N LYS A 226 11.18 26.45 8.52
CA LYS A 226 11.15 27.08 9.84
C LYS A 226 9.97 26.55 10.65
N PRO A 227 10.20 26.14 11.91
CA PRO A 227 9.13 25.79 12.82
C PRO A 227 8.05 26.88 12.91
N GLY A 228 6.78 26.47 13.05
CA GLY A 228 5.63 27.38 13.16
C GLY A 228 5.22 28.07 11.86
N THR A 229 5.88 27.80 10.73
CA THR A 229 5.43 28.29 9.43
C THR A 229 4.26 27.46 8.94
N ILE A 230 3.20 28.09 8.44
CA ILE A 230 2.06 27.38 7.82
C ILE A 230 2.49 26.86 6.45
N LEU A 231 2.09 25.63 6.08
CA LEU A 231 2.54 24.98 4.86
C LEU A 231 2.24 25.83 3.62
N ARG A 232 1.03 26.40 3.50
CA ARG A 232 0.66 27.27 2.36
C ARG A 232 1.59 28.47 2.17
N ASP A 233 2.16 29.01 3.26
CA ASP A 233 3.08 30.16 3.19
C ASP A 233 4.48 29.75 2.68
N SER A 234 4.77 28.46 2.67
CA SER A 234 6.00 27.85 2.16
C SER A 234 5.87 27.30 0.75
N LEU A 235 4.63 27.19 0.23
CA LEU A 235 4.39 26.79 -1.16
C LEU A 235 4.91 27.87 -2.10
N HIS A 236 5.72 27.46 -3.04
CA HIS A 236 6.23 28.37 -4.06
C HIS A 236 5.12 28.56 -5.12
N ASP A 237 5.07 29.75 -5.75
CA ASP A 237 4.15 30.08 -6.88
C ASP A 237 4.46 29.24 -8.16
N GLN A 238 4.81 27.98 -7.99
CA GLN A 238 5.07 27.06 -9.10
C GLN A 238 3.92 26.08 -9.20
N ASP A 239 3.43 25.88 -10.42
CA ASP A 239 2.44 24.85 -10.71
C ASP A 239 2.96 23.48 -10.25
N VAL A 240 2.17 22.75 -9.50
CA VAL A 240 2.51 21.39 -9.09
C VAL A 240 2.50 20.48 -10.32
N ILE A 241 3.59 19.73 -10.50
CA ILE A 241 3.68 18.76 -11.58
C ILE A 241 2.95 17.50 -11.13
N ALA A 242 1.86 17.17 -11.81
CA ALA A 242 1.03 16.00 -11.58
C ALA A 242 0.59 15.40 -12.92
N VAL A 243 0.10 14.18 -12.91
CA VAL A 243 -0.54 13.53 -14.04
C VAL A 243 -2.00 13.21 -13.72
N ARG A 244 -2.83 13.06 -14.75
CA ARG A 244 -4.19 12.59 -14.54
C ARG A 244 -4.20 11.06 -14.52
N TYR A 245 -5.16 10.49 -13.80
CA TYR A 245 -5.31 9.04 -13.69
C TYR A 245 -5.42 8.29 -15.04
N ASP A 246 -5.89 8.98 -16.11
CA ASP A 246 -6.02 8.44 -17.47
C ASP A 246 -4.77 8.66 -18.35
N THR A 247 -3.67 9.12 -17.76
CA THR A 247 -2.38 9.25 -18.45
C THR A 247 -1.75 7.88 -18.57
N SER A 248 -1.20 7.51 -19.76
CA SER A 248 -0.53 6.21 -19.89
C SER A 248 0.69 6.09 -18.98
N SER A 249 0.95 4.89 -18.49
CA SER A 249 2.10 4.56 -17.65
C SER A 249 3.43 4.94 -18.30
N GLU A 250 3.58 4.74 -19.61
CA GLU A 250 4.75 5.18 -20.40
C GLU A 250 4.99 6.70 -20.36
N GLU A 251 3.89 7.50 -20.41
CA GLU A 251 3.99 8.96 -20.30
C GLU A 251 4.36 9.36 -18.87
N VAL A 252 3.87 8.67 -17.85
CA VAL A 252 4.27 8.85 -16.45
C VAL A 252 5.76 8.57 -16.31
N ALA A 253 6.25 7.42 -16.80
CA ALA A 253 7.65 7.02 -16.80
C ALA A 253 8.54 8.09 -17.45
N ARG A 254 8.13 8.58 -18.62
CA ARG A 254 8.86 9.62 -19.35
C ARG A 254 8.93 10.93 -18.57
N ARG A 255 7.85 11.33 -17.90
CA ARG A 255 7.83 12.57 -17.09
C ARG A 255 8.67 12.42 -15.83
N MET A 256 8.55 11.29 -15.12
CA MET A 256 9.36 11.03 -13.93
C MET A 256 10.84 11.03 -14.26
N SER A 257 11.24 10.35 -15.34
CA SER A 257 12.62 10.38 -15.83
C SER A 257 13.07 11.79 -16.23
N HIS A 258 12.21 12.59 -16.89
CA HIS A 258 12.55 13.95 -17.32
C HIS A 258 12.79 14.90 -16.14
N TYR A 259 11.96 14.82 -15.11
CA TYR A 259 12.05 15.67 -13.92
C TYR A 259 12.91 15.07 -12.81
N ASN A 260 13.36 13.82 -12.97
CA ASN A 260 14.09 13.05 -11.97
C ASN A 260 13.30 12.95 -10.66
N PHE A 261 12.02 12.62 -10.76
CA PHE A 261 11.12 12.41 -9.62
C PHE A 261 11.15 10.96 -9.16
N MET A 262 11.03 10.77 -7.84
CA MET A 262 10.92 9.46 -7.22
C MET A 262 9.44 9.02 -7.07
N ALA A 263 8.50 9.97 -7.14
CA ALA A 263 7.08 9.71 -7.18
C ALA A 263 6.37 10.84 -7.94
N MET A 264 5.27 10.50 -8.63
CA MET A 264 4.47 11.40 -9.45
C MET A 264 3.02 11.43 -8.92
N PRO A 265 2.54 12.59 -8.48
CA PRO A 265 1.14 12.70 -8.04
C PRO A 265 0.16 12.41 -9.18
N VAL A 266 -0.85 11.62 -8.86
CA VAL A 266 -1.96 11.27 -9.76
C VAL A 266 -3.22 11.99 -9.30
N VAL A 267 -3.87 12.72 -10.21
CA VAL A 267 -5.02 13.56 -9.90
C VAL A 267 -6.22 13.27 -10.80
N ASP A 268 -7.40 13.63 -10.33
CA ASP A 268 -8.63 13.62 -11.13
C ASP A 268 -8.72 14.85 -12.06
N TYR A 269 -9.84 14.97 -12.78
CA TYR A 269 -10.11 16.10 -13.68
C TYR A 269 -10.30 17.44 -12.95
N GLU A 270 -10.66 17.42 -11.68
CA GLU A 270 -10.80 18.58 -10.80
C GLU A 270 -9.50 18.96 -10.10
N GLY A 271 -8.45 18.13 -10.24
CA GLY A 271 -7.14 18.31 -9.60
C GLY A 271 -7.06 17.77 -8.19
N ARG A 272 -8.02 16.92 -7.77
CA ARG A 272 -7.94 16.24 -6.47
C ARG A 272 -6.93 15.11 -6.55
N LEU A 273 -6.17 14.96 -5.49
CA LEU A 273 -5.17 13.89 -5.39
C LEU A 273 -5.87 12.54 -5.19
N LEU A 274 -5.51 11.57 -6.02
CA LEU A 274 -6.00 10.20 -5.95
C LEU A 274 -4.95 9.24 -5.38
N GLY A 275 -3.68 9.42 -5.74
CA GLY A 275 -2.57 8.57 -5.36
C GLY A 275 -1.26 9.09 -5.93
N VAL A 276 -0.26 8.25 -5.96
CA VAL A 276 1.07 8.53 -6.53
C VAL A 276 1.58 7.32 -7.31
N ALA A 277 2.18 7.53 -8.46
CA ALA A 277 2.97 6.50 -9.12
C ALA A 277 4.41 6.58 -8.63
N THR A 278 5.01 5.48 -8.25
CA THR A 278 6.34 5.43 -7.66
C THR A 278 7.42 5.10 -8.69
N TYR A 279 8.68 5.12 -8.29
CA TYR A 279 9.81 4.93 -9.21
C TYR A 279 10.06 3.46 -9.52
N ASP A 280 9.78 2.56 -8.60
CA ASP A 280 9.85 1.11 -8.73
C ASP A 280 8.90 0.60 -9.82
N ASP A 281 7.60 0.93 -9.76
CA ASP A 281 6.63 0.61 -10.82
C ASP A 281 7.09 1.07 -12.20
N ILE A 282 7.71 2.26 -12.25
CA ILE A 282 8.24 2.81 -13.50
C ILE A 282 9.44 2.02 -14.01
N LEU A 283 10.27 1.47 -13.12
CA LEU A 283 11.39 0.61 -13.54
C LEU A 283 10.89 -0.67 -14.20
N ASP A 284 9.85 -1.28 -13.67
CA ASP A 284 9.28 -2.53 -14.20
C ASP A 284 8.66 -2.31 -15.57
N ILE A 285 7.86 -1.25 -15.74
CA ILE A 285 7.32 -0.83 -17.05
C ILE A 285 8.44 -0.61 -18.07
N MET A 286 9.55 0.03 -17.68
CA MET A 286 10.67 0.29 -18.58
C MET A 286 11.47 -0.96 -18.94
N GLN A 287 11.49 -1.99 -18.09
CA GLN A 287 12.12 -3.27 -18.35
C GLN A 287 11.30 -4.10 -19.34
N ASP A 288 9.99 -4.11 -19.18
CA ASP A 288 9.06 -4.81 -20.07
C ASP A 288 9.09 -4.25 -21.49
N GLU A 289 9.12 -2.90 -21.66
CA GLU A 289 9.30 -2.28 -22.97
C GLU A 289 10.64 -2.60 -23.65
N ALA A 290 11.66 -2.95 -22.90
CA ALA A 290 12.99 -3.26 -23.42
C ALA A 290 13.21 -4.72 -23.79
N SER A 291 12.29 -5.63 -23.43
CA SER A 291 12.37 -7.10 -23.60
C SER A 291 11.63 -7.56 -24.82
#